data_5e712daba0c509f2f371b227b0d06ff8
#
_entry.id   5e712daba0c509f2f371b227b0d06ff8
#
_cell.length_a   1.000
_cell.length_b   1.000
_cell.length_c   1.000
_cell.angle_alpha   90.00
_cell.angle_beta   90.00
_cell.angle_gamma   90.00
#
_symmetry.space_group_name_H-M   'P 1'
#
loop_
_entity.id
_entity.type
_entity.pdbx_description
1 polymer ?
#
loop_
_entity_poly.entity_id
_entity_poly.type
_entity_poly.pdbx_seq_one_letter_code
_entity_poly.pdbx_strand_id
1 'polypeptide(L)'
;MPRLYHLVGWSTFLWGVLFSTPFAQSYAYADEPPNILFILVDDMGWRDLSCYGNEVFETPHLDKLARQGMRFTNAYAACPICGPSRAAIMTGKFPSTSGYVDNLSLIHI
;
A
#
# COMPACT_ATOMS: atom_id res chain seq x y z
N MET A 1 -65.99 -0.57 -32.49
CA MET A 1 -64.56 -0.17 -32.25
C MET A 1 -64.13 -0.75 -30.91
N PRO A 2 -63.44 -1.84 -30.82
CA PRO A 2 -62.90 -2.34 -29.55
C PRO A 2 -61.41 -1.94 -29.42
N ARG A 3 -61.07 -1.56 -28.19
CA ARG A 3 -59.80 -1.02 -27.75
C ARG A 3 -58.69 -2.10 -27.72
N LEU A 4 -57.60 -1.80 -28.39
CA LEU A 4 -56.36 -2.58 -28.44
C LEU A 4 -55.33 -1.96 -27.46
N TYR A 5 -55.45 -2.23 -26.15
CA TYR A 5 -54.48 -1.77 -25.17
C TYR A 5 -54.27 -2.88 -24.10
N HIS A 6 -53.62 -3.96 -24.38
CA HIS A 6 -53.23 -4.92 -23.33
C HIS A 6 -52.12 -5.90 -23.74
N LEU A 7 -51.08 -5.51 -24.49
CA LEU A 7 -49.95 -6.44 -24.75
C LEU A 7 -48.53 -5.80 -24.72
N VAL A 8 -48.30 -4.70 -24.07
CA VAL A 8 -46.94 -4.09 -24.01
C VAL A 8 -46.31 -4.08 -22.63
N GLY A 9 -46.96 -4.67 -21.62
CA GLY A 9 -46.52 -4.49 -20.22
C GLY A 9 -45.67 -5.61 -19.58
N TRP A 10 -45.38 -6.72 -20.24
CA TRP A 10 -44.80 -7.89 -19.58
C TRP A 10 -43.40 -8.30 -20.09
N SER A 11 -42.87 -7.70 -21.14
CA SER A 11 -41.56 -8.06 -21.67
C SER A 11 -40.38 -7.33 -21.06
N THR A 12 -40.62 -6.24 -20.33
CA THR A 12 -39.51 -5.43 -19.74
C THR A 12 -39.11 -5.84 -18.33
N PHE A 13 -39.88 -6.69 -17.67
CA PHE A 13 -39.59 -7.15 -16.29
C PHE A 13 -38.66 -8.35 -16.18
N LEU A 14 -38.44 -9.08 -17.28
CA LEU A 14 -37.65 -10.32 -17.28
C LEU A 14 -36.15 -10.10 -17.55
N TRP A 15 -35.74 -8.91 -17.98
CA TRP A 15 -34.32 -8.62 -18.26
C TRP A 15 -33.57 -8.00 -17.07
N GLY A 16 -34.27 -7.55 -16.04
CA GLY A 16 -33.66 -6.93 -14.87
C GLY A 16 -33.11 -7.91 -13.81
N VAL A 17 -33.51 -9.18 -13.84
CA VAL A 17 -33.19 -10.16 -12.80
C VAL A 17 -31.92 -10.99 -13.12
N LEU A 18 -31.44 -10.96 -14.36
CA LEU A 18 -30.31 -11.78 -14.81
C LEU A 18 -28.93 -11.13 -14.63
N PHE A 19 -28.84 -9.85 -14.19
CA PHE A 19 -27.57 -9.13 -14.04
C PHE A 19 -27.23 -8.73 -12.61
N SER A 20 -28.01 -9.12 -11.61
CA SER A 20 -27.64 -8.92 -10.21
C SER A 20 -27.00 -10.20 -9.64
N THR A 21 -25.87 -10.62 -10.19
CA THR A 21 -24.96 -11.44 -9.40
C THR A 21 -24.32 -10.51 -8.39
N PRO A 22 -24.57 -10.68 -7.08
CA PRO A 22 -23.76 -9.99 -6.10
C PRO A 22 -22.33 -10.49 -6.30
N PHE A 23 -21.44 -9.60 -6.70
CA PHE A 23 -20.00 -9.82 -6.57
C PHE A 23 -19.74 -9.89 -5.06
N ALA A 24 -19.99 -11.05 -4.47
CA ALA A 24 -19.54 -11.38 -3.15
C ALA A 24 -18.03 -11.47 -3.22
N GLN A 25 -17.36 -10.34 -3.09
CA GLN A 25 -15.95 -10.32 -2.75
C GLN A 25 -15.84 -11.02 -1.40
N SER A 26 -15.48 -12.30 -1.45
CA SER A 26 -15.03 -13.01 -0.26
C SER A 26 -13.74 -12.34 0.17
N TYR A 27 -13.85 -11.37 1.08
CA TYR A 27 -12.71 -10.98 1.89
C TYR A 27 -12.37 -12.21 2.72
N ALA A 28 -11.36 -12.98 2.29
CA ALA A 28 -10.77 -13.99 3.13
C ALA A 28 -10.18 -13.24 4.34
N TYR A 29 -10.94 -13.20 5.41
CA TYR A 29 -10.45 -12.76 6.70
C TYR A 29 -9.47 -13.83 7.14
N ALA A 30 -8.19 -13.51 7.17
CA ALA A 30 -7.21 -14.39 7.78
C ALA A 30 -7.59 -14.51 9.28
N ASP A 31 -7.86 -15.71 9.74
CA ASP A 31 -8.24 -15.99 11.14
C ASP A 31 -7.14 -15.60 12.14
N GLU A 32 -5.89 -15.43 11.66
CA GLU A 32 -4.76 -14.98 12.47
C GLU A 32 -4.03 -13.81 11.80
N PRO A 33 -3.61 -12.81 12.59
CA PRO A 33 -2.82 -11.70 12.05
C PRO A 33 -1.48 -12.21 11.50
N PRO A 34 -1.01 -11.69 10.35
CA PRO A 34 0.26 -12.12 9.77
C PRO A 34 1.44 -11.71 10.65
N ASN A 35 2.48 -12.52 10.65
CA ASN A 35 3.77 -12.11 11.18
C ASN A 35 4.40 -11.05 10.28
N ILE A 36 4.92 -9.98 10.88
CA ILE A 36 5.57 -8.88 10.16
C ILE A 36 7.04 -8.83 10.56
N LEU A 37 7.94 -9.00 9.58
CA LEU A 37 9.35 -8.72 9.75
C LEU A 37 9.66 -7.37 9.08
N PHE A 38 10.03 -6.38 9.89
CA PHE A 38 10.42 -5.06 9.41
C PHE A 38 11.95 -4.93 9.42
N ILE A 39 12.55 -4.69 8.24
CA ILE A 39 14.01 -4.50 8.08
C ILE A 39 14.25 -3.03 7.73
N LEU A 40 14.92 -2.31 8.62
CA LEU A 40 15.31 -0.93 8.43
C LEU A 40 16.82 -0.86 8.23
N VAL A 41 17.25 -0.36 7.08
CA VAL A 41 18.67 -0.15 6.78
C VAL A 41 19.01 1.31 6.94
N ASP A 42 20.08 1.59 7.69
CA ASP A 42 20.59 2.96 7.91
C ASP A 42 21.51 3.37 6.76
N ASP A 43 21.47 4.63 6.38
CA ASP A 43 22.32 5.25 5.36
C ASP A 43 22.32 4.57 3.98
N MET A 44 21.29 3.79 3.65
CA MET A 44 21.16 3.17 2.33
C MET A 44 20.48 4.13 1.35
N GLY A 45 21.14 4.43 0.25
CA GLY A 45 20.58 5.22 -0.85
C GLY A 45 19.54 4.41 -1.64
N TRP A 46 18.60 5.10 -2.26
CA TRP A 46 17.51 4.46 -3.03
C TRP A 46 17.98 3.63 -4.24
N ARG A 47 19.22 3.88 -4.74
CA ARG A 47 19.84 3.14 -5.85
C ARG A 47 20.92 2.17 -5.42
N ASP A 48 21.10 1.90 -4.14
CA ASP A 48 22.18 1.03 -3.67
C ASP A 48 21.92 -0.46 -3.92
N LEU A 49 20.66 -0.83 -4.19
CA LEU A 49 20.30 -2.20 -4.53
C LEU A 49 20.32 -2.44 -6.03
N SER A 50 20.78 -3.62 -6.48
CA SER A 50 20.79 -4.00 -7.90
C SER A 50 19.39 -3.95 -8.52
N CYS A 51 18.35 -4.31 -7.78
CA CYS A 51 16.96 -4.24 -8.27
C CYS A 51 16.48 -2.80 -8.53
N TYR A 52 17.20 -1.78 -8.06
CA TYR A 52 16.96 -0.37 -8.36
C TYR A 52 17.98 0.21 -9.36
N GLY A 53 18.80 -0.67 -9.99
CA GLY A 53 19.73 -0.29 -11.06
C GLY A 53 21.12 0.04 -10.58
N ASN A 54 21.56 -0.46 -9.42
CA ASN A 54 22.97 -0.42 -9.04
C ASN A 54 23.75 -1.45 -9.85
N GLU A 55 24.87 -1.02 -10.42
CA GLU A 55 25.79 -1.87 -11.20
C GLU A 55 27.05 -2.25 -10.44
N VAL A 56 27.26 -1.64 -9.27
CA VAL A 56 28.48 -1.80 -8.44
C VAL A 56 28.27 -2.83 -7.34
N PHE A 57 27.12 -2.75 -6.68
CA PHE A 57 26.81 -3.64 -5.55
C PHE A 57 25.91 -4.79 -5.99
N GLU A 58 26.31 -6.00 -5.64
CA GLU A 58 25.54 -7.21 -5.88
C GLU A 58 24.63 -7.50 -4.66
N THR A 59 23.33 -7.52 -4.87
CA THR A 59 22.35 -7.76 -3.79
C THR A 59 21.40 -8.91 -4.12
N PRO A 60 21.91 -10.13 -4.38
CA PRO A 60 21.14 -11.23 -4.96
C PRO A 60 19.95 -11.67 -4.11
N HIS A 61 20.05 -11.62 -2.78
CA HIS A 61 18.97 -11.99 -1.87
C HIS A 61 17.84 -10.95 -1.85
N LEU A 62 18.17 -9.65 -1.85
CA LEU A 62 17.20 -8.56 -1.92
C LEU A 62 16.56 -8.49 -3.31
N ASP A 63 17.31 -8.75 -4.36
CA ASP A 63 16.79 -8.84 -5.73
C ASP A 63 15.82 -10.00 -5.89
N LYS A 64 16.11 -11.14 -5.25
CA LYS A 64 15.16 -12.27 -5.20
C LYS A 64 13.89 -11.89 -4.49
N LEU A 65 13.99 -11.22 -3.34
CA LEU A 65 12.83 -10.74 -2.57
C LEU A 65 12.02 -9.75 -3.41
N ALA A 66 12.67 -8.81 -4.08
CA ALA A 66 12.02 -7.83 -4.95
C ALA A 66 11.26 -8.47 -6.13
N ARG A 67 11.77 -9.59 -6.66
CA ARG A 67 11.10 -10.35 -7.72
C ARG A 67 9.90 -11.16 -7.21
N GLN A 68 9.93 -11.59 -5.96
CA GLN A 68 8.88 -12.41 -5.35
C GLN A 68 7.78 -11.59 -4.68
N GLY A 69 8.07 -10.35 -4.34
CA GLY A 69 7.16 -9.45 -3.64
C GLY A 69 6.79 -8.21 -4.44
N MET A 70 6.48 -7.16 -3.72
CA MET A 70 6.15 -5.85 -4.29
C MET A 70 7.32 -4.87 -4.07
N ARG A 71 7.70 -4.17 -5.12
CA ARG A 71 8.71 -3.10 -5.08
C ARG A 71 8.04 -1.75 -5.29
N PHE A 72 8.23 -0.85 -4.35
CA PHE A 72 7.75 0.53 -4.45
C PHE A 72 8.80 1.40 -5.13
N THR A 73 8.45 2.02 -6.26
CA THR A 73 9.35 2.91 -7.00
C THR A 73 9.31 4.35 -6.50
N ASN A 74 8.24 4.73 -5.78
CA ASN A 74 8.01 6.07 -5.24
C ASN A 74 7.67 5.99 -3.75
N ALA A 75 8.59 5.44 -2.94
CA ALA A 75 8.49 5.42 -1.50
C ALA A 75 9.53 6.37 -0.89
N TYR A 76 9.10 7.19 0.04
CA TYR A 76 9.94 8.22 0.64
C TYR A 76 9.92 8.10 2.17
N ALA A 77 11.09 8.30 2.78
CA ALA A 77 11.19 8.45 4.23
C ALA A 77 10.52 9.77 4.67
N ALA A 78 10.01 9.80 5.88
CA ALA A 78 9.37 10.99 6.43
C ALA A 78 10.35 12.16 6.66
N CYS A 79 11.65 11.87 6.72
CA CYS A 79 12.73 12.85 6.90
C CYS A 79 14.03 12.28 6.32
N PRO A 80 14.93 13.11 5.79
CA PRO A 80 16.25 12.68 5.31
C PRO A 80 17.25 12.42 6.44
N ILE A 81 16.90 12.72 7.69
CA ILE A 81 17.74 12.55 8.87
C ILE A 81 17.31 11.30 9.63
N CYS A 82 18.26 10.47 10.04
CA CYS A 82 18.03 9.16 10.66
C CYS A 82 17.14 9.21 11.92
N GLY A 83 17.43 10.08 12.87
CA GLY A 83 16.68 10.18 14.13
C GLY A 83 15.21 10.54 13.93
N PRO A 84 14.87 11.67 13.30
CA PRO A 84 13.49 12.03 13.00
C PRO A 84 12.75 11.01 12.13
N SER A 85 13.43 10.38 11.16
CA SER A 85 12.84 9.33 10.33
C SER A 85 12.48 8.08 11.17
N ARG A 86 13.37 7.64 12.06
CA ARG A 86 13.11 6.53 12.99
C ARG A 86 11.98 6.85 13.97
N ALA A 87 11.96 8.07 14.51
CA ALA A 87 10.87 8.53 15.37
C ALA A 87 9.53 8.51 14.63
N ALA A 88 9.50 8.90 13.36
CA ALA A 88 8.30 8.86 12.54
C ALA A 88 7.80 7.41 12.34
N ILE A 89 8.70 6.46 12.09
CA ILE A 89 8.37 5.03 11.97
C ILE A 89 7.77 4.50 13.27
N MET A 90 8.38 4.82 14.42
CA MET A 90 7.95 4.30 15.72
C MET A 90 6.65 4.93 16.22
N THR A 91 6.37 6.15 15.84
CA THR A 91 5.21 6.92 16.35
C THR A 91 4.06 7.03 15.35
N GLY A 92 4.31 6.74 14.08
CA GLY A 92 3.36 6.99 12.99
C GLY A 92 3.10 8.47 12.73
N LYS A 93 3.93 9.38 13.26
CA LYS A 93 3.77 10.83 13.13
C LYS A 93 4.89 11.44 12.32
N PHE A 94 4.57 12.40 11.45
CA PHE A 94 5.60 13.19 10.77
C PHE A 94 6.45 14.01 11.76
N PRO A 95 7.74 14.23 11.46
CA PRO A 95 8.64 15.01 12.30
C PRO A 95 8.09 16.38 12.68
N SER A 96 7.45 17.09 11.75
CA SER A 96 6.79 18.37 12.00
C SER A 96 5.67 18.30 13.04
N THR A 97 4.98 17.15 13.13
CA THR A 97 3.89 16.95 14.09
C THR A 97 4.42 16.49 15.45
N SER A 98 5.49 15.69 15.46
CA SER A 98 6.11 15.21 16.72
C SER A 98 7.00 16.24 17.38
N GLY A 99 7.43 17.28 16.66
CA GLY A 99 8.40 18.27 17.10
C GLY A 99 9.87 17.79 17.04
N TYR A 100 10.10 16.52 16.70
CA TYR A 100 11.44 15.96 16.56
C TYR A 100 11.89 16.05 15.10
N VAL A 101 12.43 17.20 14.73
CA VAL A 101 12.79 17.53 13.32
C VAL A 101 14.28 17.40 13.04
N ASP A 102 15.12 17.34 14.08
CA ASP A 102 16.58 17.28 13.99
C ASP A 102 17.16 16.48 15.16
N ASN A 103 18.34 15.89 14.98
CA ASN A 103 19.08 15.20 16.04
C ASN A 103 19.54 16.17 17.15
N LEU A 104 19.63 17.47 16.85
CA LEU A 104 19.99 18.52 17.83
C LEU A 104 18.79 18.95 18.68
N SER A 105 17.55 18.63 18.29
CA SER A 105 16.34 19.04 19.04
C SER A 105 16.23 18.38 20.42
N LEU A 106 17.00 17.31 20.68
CA LEU A 106 17.10 16.68 22.01
C LEU A 106 17.96 17.45 23.01
N ILE A 107 18.72 18.48 22.58
CA ILE A 107 19.60 19.26 23.44
C ILE A 107 18.79 20.32 24.22
N HIS A 108 17.55 20.56 23.85
CA HIS A 108 16.69 21.60 24.42
C HIS A 108 15.52 21.06 25.27
N ILE A 109 15.57 19.79 25.67
CA ILE A 109 14.62 19.20 26.63
C ILE A 109 15.25 19.15 28.01
#